data_97222863442778c5d4002b3efe42dd08
#
_entry.id   97222863442778c5d4002b3efe42dd08
#
_cell.length_a   1.000
_cell.length_b   1.000
_cell.length_c   1.000
_cell.angle_alpha   90.00
_cell.angle_beta   90.00
_cell.angle_gamma   90.00
#
_symmetry.space_group_name_H-M   'P 1'
#
loop_
_entity.id
_entity.type
_entity.pdbx_description
1 polymer ?
#
loop_
_entity_poly.entity_id
_entity_poly.type
_entity_poly.pdbx_seq_one_letter_code
_entity_poly.pdbx_strand_id
1 'polypeptide(L)'
;MFNKILKFTQKKTGYLYNNSLFLQNIDKLIFASIMLVFLTSTVMSSDVIGFIALITVFLTIVKVLTKPNETLSCKSFELWLLAYFMLVIVSLAGSTLFHLSLKGFFKTFTYMAFYFSLVQYLKNNRNKIPYLLGAIGLCVSFEAITGFLQNFSHVEEISGWQDVSGLNPEEVMTRVYGTLKPYNPNLLGGYFVAGIPSLYGLAAYFLADKKYKFAIGGVLLALFSTLTLFLTGCRGSYIGMMVVFCGMFAVSAKYLWQNYKAIYLSIVGGVVAFATTAILLVSSLRARVLSIFAMRQDSSNSFRFNVYHSSVDMFKDNWLLGIGVGNQNFREIYGLYMKTGFDALSAYNIFLEIAVESGLFALIAFVGFLITLIKNSVKFILKSADTKSVIFAATALISICAVCIHGLVDTVFFRPQIQFVFWTMVAIARTIVVE
;
A
#
# COMPACT_ATOMS: atom_id res chain seq x y z
N MET A 1 3.84 -33.10 -1.34
CA MET A 1 3.13 -33.53 -2.55
C MET A 1 3.38 -32.55 -3.70
N PHE A 2 3.12 -31.27 -3.57
CA PHE A 2 3.21 -30.27 -4.64
C PHE A 2 4.61 -30.17 -5.29
N ASN A 3 5.69 -30.08 -4.51
CA ASN A 3 7.05 -30.02 -5.04
C ASN A 3 7.49 -31.31 -5.80
N LYS A 4 6.86 -32.48 -5.53
CA LYS A 4 7.11 -33.70 -6.31
C LYS A 4 6.47 -33.60 -7.70
N ILE A 5 5.23 -33.10 -7.78
CA ILE A 5 4.53 -32.85 -9.05
C ILE A 5 5.31 -31.83 -9.88
N LEU A 6 5.74 -30.73 -9.23
CA LEU A 6 6.52 -29.68 -9.88
C LEU A 6 7.81 -30.21 -10.48
N LYS A 7 8.59 -31.00 -9.73
CA LYS A 7 9.80 -31.63 -10.23
C LYS A 7 9.55 -32.58 -11.41
N PHE A 8 8.43 -33.31 -11.39
CA PHE A 8 8.04 -34.16 -12.50
C PHE A 8 7.74 -33.35 -13.77
N THR A 9 7.00 -32.25 -13.63
CA THR A 9 6.71 -31.33 -14.74
C THR A 9 8.00 -30.72 -15.29
N GLN A 10 8.88 -30.22 -14.42
CA GLN A 10 10.16 -29.62 -14.80
C GLN A 10 11.09 -30.61 -15.52
N LYS A 11 11.05 -31.90 -15.14
CA LYS A 11 11.79 -32.94 -15.86
C LYS A 11 11.34 -33.08 -17.32
N LYS A 12 10.04 -32.92 -17.57
CA LYS A 12 9.47 -32.98 -18.93
C LYS A 12 9.68 -31.71 -19.73
N THR A 13 9.63 -30.53 -19.08
CA THR A 13 9.64 -29.22 -19.75
C THR A 13 10.99 -28.52 -19.70
N GLY A 14 11.94 -29.02 -18.93
CA GLY A 14 13.26 -28.40 -18.73
C GLY A 14 14.10 -28.29 -20.02
N TYR A 15 13.88 -29.19 -21.01
CA TYR A 15 14.52 -29.06 -22.31
C TYR A 15 14.10 -27.78 -23.04
N LEU A 16 12.86 -27.32 -22.84
CA LEU A 16 12.37 -26.04 -23.40
C LEU A 16 13.14 -24.85 -22.81
N TYR A 17 13.43 -24.89 -21.50
CA TYR A 17 14.20 -23.84 -20.84
C TYR A 17 15.60 -23.71 -21.43
N ASN A 18 16.27 -24.83 -21.70
CA ASN A 18 17.63 -24.83 -22.22
C ASN A 18 17.72 -24.43 -23.70
N ASN A 19 16.64 -24.65 -24.47
CA ASN A 19 16.62 -24.43 -25.92
C ASN A 19 15.89 -23.14 -26.36
N SER A 20 15.31 -22.38 -25.43
CA SER A 20 14.58 -21.17 -25.73
C SER A 20 15.26 -19.93 -25.16
N LEU A 21 15.70 -19.01 -26.01
CA LEU A 21 16.24 -17.70 -25.61
C LEU A 21 15.24 -16.91 -24.76
N PHE A 22 13.94 -17.03 -25.03
CA PHE A 22 12.88 -16.41 -24.25
C PHE A 22 12.90 -16.91 -22.79
N LEU A 23 12.95 -18.22 -22.61
CA LEU A 23 12.92 -18.84 -21.28
C LEU A 23 14.23 -18.59 -20.51
N GLN A 24 15.37 -18.57 -21.17
CA GLN A 24 16.66 -18.22 -20.56
C GLN A 24 16.69 -16.77 -20.03
N ASN A 25 15.96 -15.86 -20.66
CA ASN A 25 15.85 -14.46 -20.23
C ASN A 25 14.58 -14.17 -19.40
N ILE A 26 13.83 -15.20 -18.98
CA ILE A 26 12.52 -15.01 -18.34
C ILE A 26 12.61 -14.17 -17.04
N ASP A 27 13.70 -14.27 -16.29
CA ASP A 27 13.92 -13.46 -15.09
C ASP A 27 14.02 -11.95 -15.42
N LYS A 28 14.58 -11.59 -16.59
CA LYS A 28 14.63 -10.20 -17.06
C LYS A 28 13.25 -9.71 -17.49
N LEU A 29 12.46 -10.57 -18.15
CA LEU A 29 11.11 -10.25 -18.58
C LEU A 29 10.17 -10.07 -17.38
N ILE A 30 10.27 -10.93 -16.36
CA ILE A 30 9.54 -10.78 -15.10
C ILE A 30 9.91 -9.44 -14.44
N PHE A 31 11.19 -9.12 -14.36
CA PHE A 31 11.63 -7.84 -13.79
C PHE A 31 11.07 -6.65 -14.57
N ALA A 32 11.17 -6.67 -15.90
CA ALA A 32 10.64 -5.61 -16.75
C ALA A 32 9.13 -5.44 -16.58
N SER A 33 8.37 -6.55 -16.49
CA SER A 33 6.92 -6.48 -16.27
C SER A 33 6.56 -5.94 -14.89
N ILE A 34 7.31 -6.27 -13.83
CA ILE A 34 7.14 -5.69 -12.49
C ILE A 34 7.39 -4.17 -12.53
N MET A 35 8.49 -3.74 -13.17
CA MET A 35 8.79 -2.31 -13.30
C MET A 35 7.68 -1.58 -14.06
N LEU A 36 7.14 -2.21 -15.10
CA LEU A 36 6.06 -1.64 -15.90
C LEU A 36 4.77 -1.46 -15.09
N VAL A 37 4.43 -2.37 -14.16
CA VAL A 37 3.28 -2.20 -13.24
C VAL A 37 3.39 -0.87 -12.50
N PHE A 38 4.56 -0.53 -11.95
CA PHE A 38 4.73 0.74 -11.22
C PHE A 38 4.67 1.95 -12.15
N LEU A 39 5.45 1.93 -13.25
CA LEU A 39 5.52 3.05 -14.17
C LEU A 39 4.17 3.39 -14.81
N THR A 40 3.33 2.39 -15.08
CA THR A 40 2.00 2.61 -15.64
C THR A 40 0.95 2.98 -14.58
N SER A 41 1.21 2.70 -13.31
CA SER A 41 0.25 2.93 -12.22
C SER A 41 -0.13 4.40 -12.03
N THR A 42 0.72 5.34 -12.46
CA THR A 42 0.50 6.78 -12.33
C THR A 42 -0.43 7.34 -13.41
N VAL A 43 -0.47 6.75 -14.61
CA VAL A 43 -1.18 7.34 -15.76
C VAL A 43 -2.26 6.44 -16.36
N MET A 44 -2.17 5.12 -16.15
CA MET A 44 -3.09 4.17 -16.77
C MET A 44 -4.32 3.86 -15.92
N SER A 45 -5.33 3.26 -16.55
CA SER A 45 -6.52 2.78 -15.83
C SER A 45 -6.20 1.54 -14.98
N SER A 46 -7.03 1.30 -13.97
CA SER A 46 -6.91 0.12 -13.09
C SER A 46 -6.87 -1.21 -13.83
N ASP A 47 -7.61 -1.31 -14.93
CA ASP A 47 -7.70 -2.55 -15.73
C ASP A 47 -6.40 -2.82 -16.50
N VAL A 48 -5.77 -1.77 -17.05
CA VAL A 48 -4.47 -1.89 -17.75
C VAL A 48 -3.38 -2.30 -16.76
N ILE A 49 -3.33 -1.68 -15.59
CA ILE A 49 -2.34 -2.02 -14.54
C ILE A 49 -2.54 -3.49 -14.10
N GLY A 50 -3.79 -3.90 -13.90
CA GLY A 50 -4.15 -5.28 -13.55
C GLY A 50 -3.72 -6.28 -14.64
N PHE A 51 -3.92 -5.95 -15.91
CA PHE A 51 -3.49 -6.78 -17.03
C PHE A 51 -1.97 -6.98 -17.09
N ILE A 52 -1.19 -5.90 -16.88
CA ILE A 52 0.28 -5.98 -16.82
C ILE A 52 0.73 -6.85 -15.63
N ALA A 53 0.05 -6.74 -14.49
CA ALA A 53 0.33 -7.60 -13.34
C ALA A 53 0.05 -9.08 -13.65
N LEU A 54 -1.01 -9.39 -14.40
CA LEU A 54 -1.29 -10.77 -14.85
C LEU A 54 -0.23 -11.29 -15.83
N ILE A 55 0.38 -10.44 -16.66
CA ILE A 55 1.54 -10.82 -17.48
C ILE A 55 2.70 -11.26 -16.57
N THR A 56 2.97 -10.50 -15.48
CA THR A 56 4.00 -10.88 -14.50
C THR A 56 3.70 -12.26 -13.88
N VAL A 57 2.44 -12.51 -13.51
CA VAL A 57 1.99 -13.79 -12.98
C VAL A 57 2.20 -14.91 -13.99
N PHE A 58 1.76 -14.72 -15.24
CA PHE A 58 1.93 -15.69 -16.33
C PHE A 58 3.41 -16.05 -16.55
N LEU A 59 4.28 -15.05 -16.69
CA LEU A 59 5.72 -15.27 -16.84
C LEU A 59 6.32 -16.05 -15.66
N THR A 60 5.86 -15.74 -14.44
CA THR A 60 6.33 -16.45 -13.24
C THR A 60 5.87 -17.90 -13.22
N ILE A 61 4.64 -18.18 -13.60
CA ILE A 61 4.12 -19.55 -13.75
C ILE A 61 4.95 -20.32 -14.78
N VAL A 62 5.19 -19.74 -15.95
CA VAL A 62 6.01 -20.34 -17.00
C VAL A 62 7.42 -20.63 -16.48
N LYS A 63 8.05 -19.68 -15.77
CA LYS A 63 9.36 -19.89 -15.14
C LYS A 63 9.33 -21.08 -14.18
N VAL A 64 8.37 -21.11 -13.26
CA VAL A 64 8.27 -22.17 -12.23
C VAL A 64 8.07 -23.53 -12.86
N LEU A 65 7.29 -23.64 -13.93
CA LEU A 65 7.02 -24.90 -14.61
C LEU A 65 8.17 -25.40 -15.49
N THR A 66 9.00 -24.49 -16.04
CA THR A 66 10.03 -24.85 -17.01
C THR A 66 11.45 -24.86 -16.45
N LYS A 67 11.78 -23.95 -15.52
CA LYS A 67 13.13 -23.81 -14.97
C LYS A 67 13.48 -24.99 -14.05
N PRO A 68 14.53 -25.77 -14.35
CA PRO A 68 14.93 -26.89 -13.51
C PRO A 68 15.24 -26.47 -12.07
N ASN A 69 14.85 -27.31 -11.12
CA ASN A 69 15.10 -27.11 -9.68
C ASN A 69 14.48 -25.84 -9.05
N GLU A 70 13.59 -25.14 -9.76
CA GLU A 70 12.82 -24.06 -9.14
C GLU A 70 11.85 -24.66 -8.12
N THR A 71 11.80 -24.10 -6.92
CA THR A 71 10.95 -24.59 -5.83
C THR A 71 10.00 -23.51 -5.34
N LEU A 72 8.80 -23.92 -4.96
CA LEU A 72 7.86 -23.06 -4.24
C LEU A 72 8.07 -23.26 -2.74
N SER A 73 8.14 -22.17 -2.01
CA SER A 73 8.21 -22.19 -0.55
C SER A 73 7.09 -21.33 0.03
N CYS A 74 6.36 -21.89 0.98
CA CYS A 74 5.37 -21.20 1.78
C CYS A 74 5.90 -21.12 3.22
N LYS A 75 5.79 -19.95 3.84
CA LYS A 75 6.22 -19.72 5.22
C LYS A 75 4.99 -19.68 6.14
N SER A 76 5.20 -19.83 7.43
CA SER A 76 4.10 -19.97 8.40
C SER A 76 3.10 -18.80 8.37
N PHE A 77 3.56 -17.58 8.19
CA PHE A 77 2.66 -16.41 8.11
C PHE A 77 1.87 -16.35 6.80
N GLU A 78 2.39 -16.96 5.72
CA GLU A 78 1.67 -17.06 4.44
C GLU A 78 0.49 -18.05 4.54
N LEU A 79 0.48 -18.95 5.53
CA LEU A 79 -0.69 -19.81 5.79
C LEU A 79 -1.91 -18.97 6.22
N TRP A 80 -1.71 -17.92 6.99
CA TRP A 80 -2.77 -16.96 7.33
C TRP A 80 -3.30 -16.26 6.08
N LEU A 81 -2.40 -15.86 5.18
CA LEU A 81 -2.77 -15.20 3.92
C LEU A 81 -3.52 -16.16 2.99
N LEU A 82 -3.09 -17.43 2.91
CA LEU A 82 -3.80 -18.47 2.16
C LEU A 82 -5.17 -18.76 2.77
N ALA A 83 -5.27 -18.82 4.10
CA ALA A 83 -6.56 -18.97 4.79
C ALA A 83 -7.51 -17.80 4.47
N TYR A 84 -7.01 -16.56 4.52
CA TYR A 84 -7.76 -15.39 4.10
C TYR A 84 -8.28 -15.54 2.66
N PHE A 85 -7.41 -15.92 1.72
CA PHE A 85 -7.79 -16.06 0.32
C PHE A 85 -8.81 -17.18 0.08
N MET A 86 -8.69 -18.31 0.80
CA MET A 86 -9.68 -19.38 0.75
C MET A 86 -11.04 -18.94 1.27
N LEU A 87 -11.08 -18.12 2.32
CA LEU A 87 -12.31 -17.56 2.86
C LEU A 87 -12.94 -16.53 1.90
N VAL A 88 -12.14 -15.77 1.17
CA VAL A 88 -12.61 -14.92 0.06
C VAL A 88 -13.30 -15.75 -1.04
N ILE A 89 -12.75 -16.92 -1.39
CA ILE A 89 -13.38 -17.84 -2.36
C ILE A 89 -14.72 -18.36 -1.82
N VAL A 90 -14.78 -18.72 -0.54
CA VAL A 90 -16.02 -19.19 0.09
C VAL A 90 -17.08 -18.06 0.12
N SER A 91 -16.66 -16.84 0.45
CA SER A 91 -17.53 -15.66 0.42
C SER A 91 -18.06 -15.37 -0.99
N LEU A 92 -17.22 -15.49 -2.03
CA LEU A 92 -17.67 -15.37 -3.42
C LEU A 92 -18.75 -16.40 -3.75
N ALA A 93 -18.56 -17.67 -3.35
CA ALA A 93 -19.53 -18.73 -3.62
C ALA A 93 -20.86 -18.51 -2.89
N GLY A 94 -20.85 -17.87 -1.72
CA GLY A 94 -22.01 -17.52 -0.92
C GLY A 94 -22.67 -16.18 -1.28
N SER A 95 -22.09 -15.40 -2.20
CA SER A 95 -22.58 -14.06 -2.54
C SER A 95 -23.91 -14.11 -3.31
N THR A 96 -24.89 -13.34 -2.87
CA THR A 96 -26.18 -13.17 -3.56
C THR A 96 -26.02 -12.46 -4.92
N LEU A 97 -25.04 -11.59 -5.06
CA LEU A 97 -24.71 -10.87 -6.29
C LEU A 97 -23.41 -11.41 -6.91
N PHE A 98 -23.40 -12.71 -7.23
CA PHE A 98 -22.22 -13.46 -7.67
C PHE A 98 -21.42 -12.76 -8.77
N HIS A 99 -22.08 -12.21 -9.81
CA HIS A 99 -21.37 -11.56 -10.93
C HIS A 99 -20.61 -10.30 -10.52
N LEU A 100 -21.16 -9.51 -9.57
CA LEU A 100 -20.47 -8.33 -9.05
C LEU A 100 -19.32 -8.72 -8.14
N SER A 101 -19.56 -9.72 -7.28
CA SER A 101 -18.53 -10.26 -6.40
C SER A 101 -17.39 -10.93 -7.20
N LEU A 102 -17.69 -11.60 -8.31
CA LEU A 102 -16.68 -12.19 -9.19
C LEU A 102 -15.68 -11.16 -9.74
N LYS A 103 -16.15 -9.96 -10.09
CA LYS A 103 -15.27 -8.85 -10.52
C LYS A 103 -14.34 -8.41 -9.38
N GLY A 104 -14.86 -8.31 -8.16
CA GLY A 104 -14.06 -8.00 -6.96
C GLY A 104 -13.02 -9.09 -6.67
N PHE A 105 -13.44 -10.35 -6.78
CA PHE A 105 -12.58 -11.52 -6.60
C PHE A 105 -11.39 -11.51 -7.57
N PHE A 106 -11.61 -11.24 -8.85
CA PHE A 106 -10.51 -11.18 -9.84
C PHE A 106 -9.48 -10.11 -9.49
N LYS A 107 -9.88 -8.97 -8.92
CA LYS A 107 -8.94 -7.96 -8.42
C LYS A 107 -8.11 -8.51 -7.27
N THR A 108 -8.75 -9.10 -6.25
CA THR A 108 -8.08 -9.69 -5.10
C THR A 108 -7.15 -10.83 -5.53
N PHE A 109 -7.59 -11.69 -6.44
CA PHE A 109 -6.76 -12.73 -7.03
C PHE A 109 -5.51 -12.17 -7.71
N THR A 110 -5.66 -11.12 -8.51
CA THR A 110 -4.53 -10.48 -9.21
C THR A 110 -3.49 -9.96 -8.23
N TYR A 111 -3.90 -9.31 -7.15
CA TYR A 111 -2.98 -8.81 -6.12
C TYR A 111 -2.25 -9.93 -5.39
N MET A 112 -2.96 -11.00 -5.00
CA MET A 112 -2.36 -12.16 -4.35
C MET A 112 -1.39 -12.89 -5.28
N ALA A 113 -1.77 -13.11 -6.53
CA ALA A 113 -0.93 -13.78 -7.52
C ALA A 113 0.32 -12.94 -7.85
N PHE A 114 0.19 -11.61 -7.93
CA PHE A 114 1.32 -10.70 -8.10
C PHE A 114 2.27 -10.76 -6.90
N TYR A 115 1.75 -10.76 -5.66
CA TYR A 115 2.55 -10.94 -4.45
C TYR A 115 3.38 -12.23 -4.51
N PHE A 116 2.76 -13.37 -4.80
CA PHE A 116 3.48 -14.64 -4.90
C PHE A 116 4.51 -14.63 -6.04
N SER A 117 4.24 -13.93 -7.14
CA SER A 117 5.20 -13.75 -8.24
C SER A 117 6.41 -12.93 -7.81
N LEU A 118 6.20 -11.85 -7.05
CA LEU A 118 7.27 -11.05 -6.45
C LEU A 118 8.13 -11.86 -5.49
N VAL A 119 7.50 -12.62 -4.60
CA VAL A 119 8.21 -13.51 -3.66
C VAL A 119 9.08 -14.52 -4.41
N GLN A 120 8.52 -15.16 -5.44
CA GLN A 120 9.24 -16.15 -6.26
C GLN A 120 10.39 -15.50 -7.05
N TYR A 121 10.22 -14.25 -7.51
CA TYR A 121 11.26 -13.50 -8.18
C TYR A 121 12.37 -13.08 -7.21
N LEU A 122 12.01 -12.45 -6.08
CA LEU A 122 12.96 -11.90 -5.11
C LEU A 122 13.75 -12.97 -4.37
N LYS A 123 13.25 -14.19 -4.26
CA LYS A 123 13.97 -15.34 -3.66
C LYS A 123 15.40 -15.47 -4.20
N ASN A 124 15.59 -15.30 -5.50
CA ASN A 124 16.87 -15.44 -6.18
C ASN A 124 17.46 -14.08 -6.63
N ASN A 125 16.75 -12.97 -6.42
CA ASN A 125 17.07 -11.67 -6.98
C ASN A 125 16.97 -10.53 -5.93
N ARG A 126 17.46 -10.76 -4.69
CA ARG A 126 17.41 -9.76 -3.59
C ARG A 126 18.13 -8.46 -3.94
N ASN A 127 19.18 -8.52 -4.75
CA ASN A 127 19.90 -7.36 -5.26
C ASN A 127 19.03 -6.42 -6.12
N LYS A 128 17.81 -6.84 -6.50
CA LYS A 128 16.84 -6.02 -7.23
C LYS A 128 15.91 -5.20 -6.33
N ILE A 129 15.92 -5.41 -5.00
CA ILE A 129 15.11 -4.64 -4.06
C ILE A 129 15.32 -3.11 -4.20
N PRO A 130 16.56 -2.57 -4.27
CA PRO A 130 16.75 -1.13 -4.46
C PRO A 130 16.11 -0.58 -5.75
N TYR A 131 16.07 -1.38 -6.82
CA TYR A 131 15.44 -0.98 -8.08
C TYR A 131 13.91 -0.93 -7.96
N LEU A 132 13.27 -1.85 -7.20
CA LEU A 132 11.84 -1.81 -6.93
C LEU A 132 11.48 -0.58 -6.11
N LEU A 133 12.24 -0.31 -5.04
CA LEU A 133 12.07 0.91 -4.25
C LEU A 133 12.30 2.16 -5.11
N GLY A 134 13.27 2.10 -6.05
CA GLY A 134 13.55 3.16 -7.02
C GLY A 134 12.39 3.44 -7.96
N ALA A 135 11.75 2.40 -8.49
CA ALA A 135 10.59 2.56 -9.36
C ALA A 135 9.41 3.21 -8.62
N ILE A 136 9.10 2.72 -7.40
CA ILE A 136 8.07 3.32 -6.56
C ILE A 136 8.43 4.77 -6.24
N GLY A 137 9.68 5.05 -5.83
CA GLY A 137 10.15 6.39 -5.51
C GLY A 137 10.09 7.36 -6.69
N LEU A 138 10.41 6.92 -7.91
CA LEU A 138 10.28 7.72 -9.13
C LEU A 138 8.82 8.09 -9.40
N CYS A 139 7.91 7.13 -9.27
CA CYS A 139 6.47 7.37 -9.46
C CYS A 139 5.92 8.32 -8.40
N VAL A 140 6.32 8.16 -7.13
CA VAL A 140 5.98 9.08 -6.04
C VAL A 140 6.51 10.49 -6.33
N SER A 141 7.74 10.61 -6.80
CA SER A 141 8.34 11.91 -7.15
C SER A 141 7.62 12.57 -8.34
N PHE A 142 7.23 11.79 -9.34
CA PHE A 142 6.44 12.27 -10.46
C PHE A 142 5.08 12.82 -10.00
N GLU A 143 4.35 12.06 -9.16
CA GLU A 143 3.09 12.50 -8.59
C GLU A 143 3.26 13.72 -7.67
N ALA A 144 4.39 13.83 -6.97
CA ALA A 144 4.68 14.98 -6.13
C ALA A 144 4.90 16.24 -6.97
N ILE A 145 5.62 16.15 -8.09
CA ILE A 145 5.83 17.27 -9.00
C ILE A 145 4.50 17.69 -9.62
N THR A 146 3.73 16.76 -10.17
CA THR A 146 2.45 17.06 -10.82
C THR A 146 1.43 17.63 -9.83
N GLY A 147 1.31 17.04 -8.65
CA GLY A 147 0.43 17.55 -7.59
C GLY A 147 0.84 18.94 -7.09
N PHE A 148 2.14 19.18 -6.93
CA PHE A 148 2.65 20.50 -6.55
C PHE A 148 2.35 21.57 -7.61
N LEU A 149 2.55 21.24 -8.89
CA LEU A 149 2.23 22.16 -10.00
C LEU A 149 0.73 22.45 -10.08
N GLN A 150 -0.14 21.49 -9.77
CA GLN A 150 -1.59 21.72 -9.69
C GLN A 150 -1.98 22.80 -8.68
N ASN A 151 -1.21 22.99 -7.61
CA ASN A 151 -1.48 24.00 -6.61
C ASN A 151 -1.37 25.44 -7.16
N PHE A 152 -0.64 25.65 -8.27
CA PHE A 152 -0.44 26.92 -8.95
C PHE A 152 -1.29 27.09 -10.22
N SER A 153 -1.88 26.01 -10.72
CA SER A 153 -2.78 26.08 -11.85
C SER A 153 -4.18 26.45 -11.34
N HIS A 154 -4.78 27.49 -11.94
CA HIS A 154 -6.21 27.73 -11.78
C HIS A 154 -6.96 26.63 -12.51
N VAL A 155 -7.03 25.46 -11.91
CA VAL A 155 -7.88 24.38 -12.38
C VAL A 155 -9.29 24.82 -12.04
N GLU A 156 -10.00 25.30 -13.05
CA GLU A 156 -11.43 25.46 -12.97
C GLU A 156 -12.02 24.13 -12.50
N GLU A 157 -12.45 24.14 -11.27
CA GLU A 157 -13.44 23.25 -10.70
C GLU A 157 -13.35 21.76 -11.03
N ILE A 158 -12.59 21.05 -10.26
CA ILE A 158 -13.16 19.80 -9.78
C ILE A 158 -13.89 20.16 -8.48
N SER A 159 -15.03 20.80 -8.65
CA SER A 159 -15.88 21.39 -7.60
C SER A 159 -16.32 20.42 -6.50
N GLY A 160 -16.20 19.11 -6.73
CA GLY A 160 -16.49 18.08 -5.74
C GLY A 160 -15.42 17.87 -4.67
N TRP A 161 -14.22 18.49 -4.79
CA TRP A 161 -13.12 18.27 -3.85
C TRP A 161 -12.83 19.47 -2.94
N GLN A 162 -13.53 20.58 -3.12
CA GLN A 162 -13.46 21.70 -2.19
C GLN A 162 -14.21 21.34 -0.92
N ASP A 163 -13.59 21.56 0.23
CA ASP A 163 -14.27 21.44 1.50
C ASP A 163 -15.00 22.75 1.81
N VAL A 164 -16.21 22.84 1.29
CA VAL A 164 -17.11 23.97 1.52
C VAL A 164 -17.77 23.96 2.90
N SER A 165 -17.42 23.04 3.77
CA SER A 165 -17.94 22.99 5.15
C SER A 165 -17.30 24.05 6.06
N GLY A 166 -16.21 24.69 5.65
CA GLY A 166 -15.64 25.87 6.30
C GLY A 166 -16.31 27.13 5.80
N LEU A 167 -16.97 27.86 6.68
CA LEU A 167 -17.64 29.14 6.37
C LEU A 167 -16.66 30.29 6.06
N ASN A 168 -15.34 30.07 6.22
CA ASN A 168 -14.30 31.06 5.99
C ASN A 168 -13.56 30.76 4.68
N PRO A 169 -13.63 31.60 3.63
CA PRO A 169 -12.91 31.39 2.36
C PRO A 169 -11.40 31.21 2.52
N GLU A 170 -10.80 31.84 3.55
CA GLU A 170 -9.37 31.72 3.86
C GLU A 170 -8.97 30.32 4.42
N GLU A 171 -9.93 29.55 4.91
CA GLU A 171 -9.73 28.21 5.46
C GLU A 171 -10.00 27.10 4.44
N VAL A 172 -10.57 27.46 3.28
CA VAL A 172 -10.84 26.51 2.20
C VAL A 172 -9.53 26.14 1.51
N MET A 173 -9.18 24.86 1.57
CA MET A 173 -7.99 24.35 0.94
C MET A 173 -8.31 23.80 -0.44
N THR A 174 -7.66 24.33 -1.48
CA THR A 174 -7.63 23.68 -2.80
C THR A 174 -6.81 22.39 -2.70
N ARG A 175 -7.43 21.26 -3.02
CA ARG A 175 -6.85 19.95 -2.83
C ARG A 175 -6.24 19.42 -4.14
N VAL A 176 -4.95 19.09 -4.12
CA VAL A 176 -4.26 18.48 -5.26
C VAL A 176 -4.57 16.97 -5.34
N TYR A 177 -4.66 16.43 -6.55
CA TYR A 177 -5.06 15.04 -6.81
C TYR A 177 -4.08 14.25 -7.72
N GLY A 178 -3.08 14.90 -8.32
CA GLY A 178 -2.09 14.27 -9.18
C GLY A 178 -2.66 13.73 -10.49
N THR A 179 -2.04 12.65 -11.01
CA THR A 179 -2.47 11.99 -12.25
C THR A 179 -3.12 10.62 -12.01
N LEU A 180 -3.17 10.14 -10.76
CA LEU A 180 -3.76 8.85 -10.41
C LEU A 180 -5.27 8.81 -10.69
N LYS A 181 -5.70 7.87 -11.52
CA LYS A 181 -7.14 7.68 -11.81
C LYS A 181 -7.83 6.93 -10.65
N PRO A 182 -8.99 7.39 -10.19
CA PRO A 182 -9.91 8.40 -10.72
C PRO A 182 -9.72 9.82 -10.15
N TYR A 183 -8.55 10.44 -10.23
CA TYR A 183 -8.27 11.85 -9.88
C TYR A 183 -8.83 12.26 -8.51
N ASN A 184 -8.41 11.58 -7.46
CA ASN A 184 -8.94 11.74 -6.11
C ASN A 184 -7.82 12.16 -5.14
N PRO A 185 -7.93 13.29 -4.40
CA PRO A 185 -6.94 13.71 -3.42
C PRO A 185 -6.64 12.68 -2.34
N ASN A 186 -7.64 11.91 -1.91
CA ASN A 186 -7.42 10.85 -0.93
C ASN A 186 -6.61 9.68 -1.53
N LEU A 187 -6.82 9.37 -2.82
CA LEU A 187 -6.02 8.37 -3.51
C LEU A 187 -4.56 8.79 -3.61
N LEU A 188 -4.30 10.05 -4.01
CA LEU A 188 -2.95 10.60 -4.05
C LEU A 188 -2.29 10.58 -2.67
N GLY A 189 -3.01 11.03 -1.64
CA GLY A 189 -2.52 11.01 -0.26
C GLY A 189 -2.18 9.60 0.23
N GLY A 190 -3.04 8.61 -0.03
CA GLY A 190 -2.79 7.20 0.31
C GLY A 190 -1.63 6.60 -0.48
N TYR A 191 -1.46 6.98 -1.75
CA TYR A 191 -0.32 6.57 -2.57
C TYR A 191 1.01 7.12 -2.02
N PHE A 192 1.01 8.37 -1.57
CA PHE A 192 2.17 8.97 -0.89
C PHE A 192 2.50 8.25 0.43
N VAL A 193 1.51 7.95 1.25
CA VAL A 193 1.70 7.18 2.49
C VAL A 193 2.35 5.82 2.22
N ALA A 194 1.91 5.14 1.16
CA ALA A 194 2.47 3.84 0.78
C ALA A 194 3.89 3.96 0.20
N GLY A 195 4.15 4.99 -0.59
CA GLY A 195 5.35 5.07 -1.43
C GLY A 195 6.50 5.92 -0.88
N ILE A 196 6.24 6.99 -0.12
CA ILE A 196 7.28 7.87 0.46
C ILE A 196 8.32 7.08 1.30
N PRO A 197 7.96 6.04 2.07
CA PRO A 197 8.94 5.20 2.74
C PRO A 197 10.03 4.65 1.82
N SER A 198 9.72 4.38 0.53
CA SER A 198 10.70 3.92 -0.45
C SER A 198 11.82 4.94 -0.71
N LEU A 199 11.48 6.24 -0.76
CA LEU A 199 12.46 7.32 -0.95
C LEU A 199 13.39 7.44 0.26
N TYR A 200 12.85 7.42 1.47
CA TYR A 200 13.65 7.44 2.70
C TYR A 200 14.50 6.17 2.83
N GLY A 201 13.94 5.00 2.50
CA GLY A 201 14.67 3.74 2.50
C GLY A 201 15.84 3.72 1.51
N LEU A 202 15.65 4.26 0.30
CA LEU A 202 16.72 4.42 -0.68
C LEU A 202 17.77 5.42 -0.22
N ALA A 203 17.38 6.55 0.38
CA ALA A 203 18.31 7.51 0.93
C ALA A 203 19.20 6.86 2.01
N ALA A 204 18.59 6.08 2.93
CA ALA A 204 19.32 5.33 3.94
C ALA A 204 20.23 4.25 3.33
N TYR A 205 19.77 3.54 2.29
CA TYR A 205 20.58 2.57 1.55
C TYR A 205 21.81 3.22 0.89
N PHE A 206 21.64 4.35 0.20
CA PHE A 206 22.73 5.08 -0.41
C PHE A 206 23.68 5.69 0.64
N LEU A 207 23.16 6.11 1.79
CA LEU A 207 23.97 6.57 2.91
C LEU A 207 24.87 5.43 3.44
N ALA A 208 24.32 4.24 3.61
CA ALA A 208 25.07 3.05 4.01
C ALA A 208 26.16 2.66 2.99
N ASP A 209 25.92 2.93 1.71
CA ASP A 209 26.92 2.76 0.61
C ASP A 209 27.86 3.95 0.45
N LYS A 210 27.82 4.97 1.33
CA LYS A 210 28.60 6.21 1.27
C LYS A 210 28.40 7.02 -0.02
N LYS A 211 27.26 6.82 -0.69
CA LYS A 211 26.84 7.56 -1.90
C LYS A 211 26.04 8.80 -1.51
N TYR A 212 26.69 9.74 -0.85
CA TYR A 212 26.06 10.89 -0.21
C TYR A 212 25.18 11.74 -1.14
N LYS A 213 25.59 11.96 -2.39
CA LYS A 213 24.81 12.75 -3.38
C LYS A 213 23.43 12.11 -3.63
N PHE A 214 23.39 10.80 -3.79
CA PHE A 214 22.13 10.06 -3.99
C PHE A 214 21.29 10.01 -2.70
N ALA A 215 21.94 9.89 -1.55
CA ALA A 215 21.27 9.93 -0.25
C ALA A 215 20.57 11.29 -0.03
N ILE A 216 21.27 12.40 -0.26
CA ILE A 216 20.73 13.76 -0.14
C ILE A 216 19.57 13.95 -1.14
N GLY A 217 19.76 13.56 -2.41
CA GLY A 217 18.70 13.63 -3.42
C GLY A 217 17.44 12.85 -3.01
N GLY A 218 17.62 11.65 -2.47
CA GLY A 218 16.50 10.84 -1.96
C GLY A 218 15.76 11.50 -0.80
N VAL A 219 16.49 12.12 0.15
CA VAL A 219 15.86 12.88 1.26
C VAL A 219 15.10 14.07 0.73
N LEU A 220 15.67 14.87 -0.19
CA LEU A 220 15.01 16.03 -0.76
C LEU A 220 13.72 15.66 -1.50
N LEU A 221 13.75 14.58 -2.30
CA LEU A 221 12.55 14.08 -2.98
C LEU A 221 11.50 13.59 -1.98
N ALA A 222 11.91 12.92 -0.91
CA ALA A 222 11.01 12.45 0.13
C ALA A 222 10.35 13.62 0.89
N LEU A 223 11.11 14.66 1.23
CA LEU A 223 10.59 15.87 1.86
C LEU A 223 9.64 16.63 0.93
N PHE A 224 9.98 16.77 -0.35
CA PHE A 224 9.13 17.40 -1.34
C PHE A 224 7.81 16.62 -1.54
N SER A 225 7.88 15.29 -1.62
CA SER A 225 6.69 14.44 -1.70
C SER A 225 5.83 14.52 -0.44
N THR A 226 6.47 14.68 0.74
CA THR A 226 5.76 14.89 2.00
C THR A 226 5.04 16.24 2.01
N LEU A 227 5.67 17.31 1.49
CA LEU A 227 5.02 18.60 1.33
C LEU A 227 3.77 18.48 0.44
N THR A 228 3.91 17.84 -0.73
CA THR A 228 2.78 17.63 -1.64
C THR A 228 1.68 16.75 -1.03
N LEU A 229 2.03 15.78 -0.17
CA LEU A 229 1.03 15.02 0.57
C LEU A 229 0.15 15.94 1.42
N PHE A 230 0.71 16.92 2.11
CA PHE A 230 -0.08 17.87 2.89
C PHE A 230 -1.00 18.71 2.01
N LEU A 231 -0.59 19.04 0.77
CA LEU A 231 -1.45 19.77 -0.19
C LEU A 231 -2.64 18.93 -0.69
N THR A 232 -2.64 17.62 -0.51
CA THR A 232 -3.84 16.80 -0.82
C THR A 232 -5.01 17.07 0.12
N GLY A 233 -4.79 17.66 1.29
CA GLY A 233 -5.80 17.85 2.31
C GLY A 233 -6.41 16.53 2.86
N CYS A 234 -5.77 15.38 2.63
CA CYS A 234 -6.24 14.09 3.08
C CYS A 234 -5.85 13.84 4.54
N ARG A 235 -6.79 13.97 5.47
CA ARG A 235 -6.56 13.80 6.92
C ARG A 235 -6.03 12.42 7.29
N GLY A 236 -6.55 11.37 6.66
CA GLY A 236 -6.06 10.01 6.87
C GLY A 236 -4.59 9.87 6.49
N SER A 237 -4.14 10.56 5.43
CA SER A 237 -2.73 10.56 5.00
C SER A 237 -1.82 11.30 5.97
N TYR A 238 -2.31 12.32 6.67
CA TYR A 238 -1.56 13.00 7.72
C TYR A 238 -1.24 12.04 8.89
N ILE A 239 -2.25 11.26 9.30
CA ILE A 239 -2.07 10.22 10.33
C ILE A 239 -1.13 9.13 9.83
N GLY A 240 -1.28 8.67 8.58
CA GLY A 240 -0.37 7.70 7.97
C GLY A 240 1.07 8.21 7.90
N MET A 241 1.28 9.49 7.57
CA MET A 241 2.61 10.10 7.51
C MET A 241 3.24 10.25 8.91
N MET A 242 2.44 10.49 9.94
CA MET A 242 2.92 10.47 11.33
C MET A 242 3.50 9.08 11.67
N VAL A 243 2.84 7.98 11.26
CA VAL A 243 3.36 6.62 11.43
C VAL A 243 4.70 6.43 10.70
N VAL A 244 4.84 6.98 9.48
CA VAL A 244 6.10 6.95 8.74
C VAL A 244 7.22 7.61 9.53
N PHE A 245 7.02 8.83 10.03
CA PHE A 245 8.03 9.54 10.81
C PHE A 245 8.35 8.82 12.14
N CYS A 246 7.35 8.39 12.88
CA CYS A 246 7.57 7.62 14.12
C CYS A 246 8.37 6.34 13.87
N GLY A 247 8.04 5.59 12.81
CA GLY A 247 8.76 4.39 12.43
C GLY A 247 10.20 4.68 12.02
N MET A 248 10.43 5.73 11.22
CA MET A 248 11.79 6.16 10.84
C MET A 248 12.62 6.57 12.05
N PHE A 249 12.05 7.34 12.96
CA PHE A 249 12.75 7.74 14.19
C PHE A 249 13.04 6.53 15.08
N ALA A 250 12.09 5.62 15.25
CA ALA A 250 12.31 4.40 16.04
C ALA A 250 13.45 3.54 15.46
N VAL A 251 13.52 3.37 14.16
CA VAL A 251 14.61 2.60 13.51
C VAL A 251 15.93 3.34 13.56
N SER A 252 15.94 4.65 13.30
CA SER A 252 17.17 5.46 13.34
C SER A 252 17.76 5.56 14.74
N ALA A 253 16.94 5.49 15.79
CA ALA A 253 17.41 5.44 17.17
C ALA A 253 18.37 4.25 17.42
N LYS A 254 18.13 3.08 16.79
CA LYS A 254 19.03 1.93 16.88
C LYS A 254 20.50 2.27 16.54
N TYR A 255 20.71 3.19 15.59
CA TYR A 255 22.04 3.54 15.08
C TYR A 255 22.60 4.84 15.67
N LEU A 256 21.72 5.78 16.04
CA LEU A 256 22.15 7.13 16.42
C LEU A 256 22.10 7.38 17.93
N TRP A 257 21.28 6.62 18.68
CA TRP A 257 21.04 6.91 20.10
C TRP A 257 22.31 6.82 20.97
N GLN A 258 23.17 5.84 20.74
CA GLN A 258 24.36 5.62 21.58
C GLN A 258 25.47 6.65 21.33
N ASN A 259 25.76 6.96 20.05
CA ASN A 259 26.93 7.76 19.70
C ASN A 259 26.59 9.20 19.27
N TYR A 260 25.34 9.44 18.84
CA TYR A 260 24.93 10.72 18.22
C TYR A 260 23.59 11.20 18.79
N LYS A 261 23.34 10.98 20.09
CA LYS A 261 22.07 11.29 20.76
C LYS A 261 21.66 12.76 20.58
N ALA A 262 22.58 13.71 20.70
CA ALA A 262 22.28 15.13 20.54
C ALA A 262 21.81 15.44 19.11
N ILE A 263 22.50 14.91 18.08
CA ILE A 263 22.13 15.08 16.67
C ILE A 263 20.75 14.44 16.41
N TYR A 264 20.54 13.23 16.93
CA TYR A 264 19.25 12.54 16.81
C TYR A 264 18.10 13.37 17.40
N LEU A 265 18.24 13.85 18.63
CA LEU A 265 17.24 14.67 19.30
C LEU A 265 17.02 16.01 18.59
N SER A 266 18.09 16.62 18.03
CA SER A 266 17.97 17.86 17.25
C SER A 266 17.18 17.64 15.96
N ILE A 267 17.39 16.52 15.27
CA ILE A 267 16.61 16.18 14.06
C ILE A 267 15.14 15.95 14.42
N VAL A 268 14.86 15.12 15.43
CA VAL A 268 13.48 14.84 15.86
C VAL A 268 12.80 16.12 16.31
N GLY A 269 13.47 16.91 17.18
CA GLY A 269 12.96 18.19 17.66
C GLY A 269 12.73 19.19 16.54
N GLY A 270 13.64 19.28 15.57
CA GLY A 270 13.53 20.12 14.39
C GLY A 270 12.34 19.77 13.52
N VAL A 271 12.09 18.50 13.27
CA VAL A 271 10.91 18.04 12.51
C VAL A 271 9.61 18.37 13.25
N VAL A 272 9.56 18.10 14.57
CA VAL A 272 8.38 18.44 15.40
C VAL A 272 8.15 19.93 15.44
N ALA A 273 9.20 20.73 15.67
CA ALA A 273 9.09 22.20 15.69
C ALA A 273 8.61 22.75 14.33
N PHE A 274 9.19 22.26 13.22
CA PHE A 274 8.76 22.64 11.87
C PHE A 274 7.29 22.31 11.61
N ALA A 275 6.86 21.07 11.93
CA ALA A 275 5.47 20.64 11.75
C ALA A 275 4.51 21.51 12.60
N THR A 276 4.84 21.75 13.87
CA THR A 276 4.04 22.60 14.76
C THR A 276 3.95 24.01 14.23
N THR A 277 5.06 24.60 13.81
CA THR A 277 5.10 25.96 13.23
C THR A 277 4.26 26.04 11.96
N ALA A 278 4.37 25.06 11.05
CA ALA A 278 3.57 25.02 9.84
C ALA A 278 2.05 24.95 10.15
N ILE A 279 1.64 24.14 11.12
CA ILE A 279 0.24 24.03 11.56
C ILE A 279 -0.24 25.36 12.17
N LEU A 280 0.60 26.05 12.93
CA LEU A 280 0.21 27.32 13.56
C LEU A 280 0.13 28.48 12.56
N LEU A 281 1.03 28.53 11.59
CA LEU A 281 1.13 29.66 10.64
C LEU A 281 0.21 29.52 9.43
N VAL A 282 -0.08 28.28 8.97
CA VAL A 282 -0.91 28.04 7.79
C VAL A 282 -2.35 27.73 8.22
N SER A 283 -3.25 28.71 8.06
CA SER A 283 -4.65 28.63 8.52
C SER A 283 -5.41 27.44 7.95
N SER A 284 -5.29 27.18 6.64
CA SER A 284 -5.93 26.04 5.97
C SER A 284 -5.42 24.69 6.47
N LEU A 285 -4.11 24.57 6.74
CA LEU A 285 -3.54 23.34 7.32
C LEU A 285 -4.00 23.15 8.76
N ARG A 286 -4.04 24.22 9.55
CA ARG A 286 -4.54 24.21 10.94
C ARG A 286 -6.00 23.76 10.98
N ALA A 287 -6.87 24.36 10.16
CA ALA A 287 -8.27 23.98 10.07
C ALA A 287 -8.42 22.48 9.72
N ARG A 288 -7.63 21.99 8.78
CA ARG A 288 -7.61 20.57 8.39
C ARG A 288 -7.16 19.64 9.53
N VAL A 289 -6.12 19.99 10.26
CA VAL A 289 -5.64 19.18 11.40
C VAL A 289 -6.66 19.19 12.53
N LEU A 290 -7.24 20.35 12.87
CA LEU A 290 -8.27 20.45 13.90
C LEU A 290 -9.54 19.68 13.54
N SER A 291 -9.93 19.66 12.27
CA SER A 291 -11.10 18.90 11.82
C SER A 291 -10.97 17.37 12.01
N ILE A 292 -9.76 16.81 12.22
CA ILE A 292 -9.59 15.42 12.60
C ILE A 292 -10.30 15.12 13.93
N PHE A 293 -10.30 16.09 14.86
CA PHE A 293 -10.85 15.98 16.20
C PHE A 293 -12.29 16.47 16.30
N ALA A 294 -12.85 17.05 15.25
CA ALA A 294 -14.20 17.65 15.25
C ALA A 294 -15.36 16.64 15.31
N MET A 295 -15.06 15.34 15.36
CA MET A 295 -16.05 14.24 15.46
C MET A 295 -17.20 14.42 14.45
N ARG A 296 -18.46 14.39 14.91
CA ARG A 296 -19.65 14.53 14.06
C ARG A 296 -19.95 15.97 13.62
N GLN A 297 -19.23 16.97 14.10
CA GLN A 297 -19.39 18.37 13.68
C GLN A 297 -18.82 18.59 12.26
N ASP A 298 -17.85 17.77 11.85
CA ASP A 298 -17.33 17.76 10.48
C ASP A 298 -18.19 16.87 9.59
N SER A 299 -18.60 17.37 8.42
CA SER A 299 -19.48 16.66 7.48
C SER A 299 -18.89 15.33 7.00
N SER A 300 -17.60 15.30 6.70
CA SER A 300 -16.89 14.10 6.24
C SER A 300 -16.74 13.05 7.34
N ASN A 301 -16.53 13.47 8.59
CA ASN A 301 -16.52 12.55 9.73
C ASN A 301 -17.92 12.00 10.02
N SER A 302 -18.94 12.88 10.00
CA SER A 302 -20.35 12.49 10.16
C SER A 302 -20.77 11.48 9.10
N PHE A 303 -20.37 11.69 7.84
CA PHE A 303 -20.57 10.72 6.76
C PHE A 303 -19.96 9.36 7.12
N ARG A 304 -18.67 9.31 7.50
CA ARG A 304 -18.01 8.05 7.87
C ARG A 304 -18.66 7.34 9.05
N PHE A 305 -19.07 8.08 10.09
CA PHE A 305 -19.75 7.49 11.24
C PHE A 305 -21.07 6.82 10.85
N ASN A 306 -21.84 7.42 9.93
CA ASN A 306 -23.06 6.81 9.42
C ASN A 306 -22.77 5.57 8.58
N VAL A 307 -21.74 5.62 7.72
CA VAL A 307 -21.29 4.47 6.94
C VAL A 307 -20.80 3.33 7.85
N TYR A 308 -20.02 3.63 8.90
CA TYR A 308 -19.59 2.61 9.87
C TYR A 308 -20.76 1.92 10.54
N HIS A 309 -21.76 2.69 10.99
CA HIS A 309 -22.95 2.14 11.65
C HIS A 309 -23.69 1.17 10.73
N SER A 310 -24.00 1.60 9.52
CA SER A 310 -24.69 0.76 8.52
C SER A 310 -23.84 -0.45 8.11
N SER A 311 -22.52 -0.30 7.99
CA SER A 311 -21.62 -1.42 7.69
C SER A 311 -21.51 -2.43 8.84
N VAL A 312 -21.59 -1.98 10.09
CA VAL A 312 -21.63 -2.89 11.25
C VAL A 312 -22.94 -3.68 11.27
N ASP A 313 -24.08 -3.06 10.94
CA ASP A 313 -25.35 -3.77 10.87
C ASP A 313 -25.34 -4.78 9.71
N MET A 314 -24.81 -4.41 8.55
CA MET A 314 -24.60 -5.30 7.41
C MET A 314 -23.67 -6.49 7.77
N PHE A 315 -22.61 -6.24 8.56
CA PHE A 315 -21.73 -7.29 9.07
C PHE A 315 -22.45 -8.24 10.03
N LYS A 316 -23.28 -7.74 10.96
CA LYS A 316 -24.02 -8.59 11.92
C LYS A 316 -24.91 -9.59 11.20
N ASP A 317 -25.60 -9.16 10.14
CA ASP A 317 -26.47 -10.03 9.37
C ASP A 317 -25.71 -11.04 8.49
N ASN A 318 -24.46 -10.73 8.13
CA ASN A 318 -23.63 -11.54 7.23
C ASN A 318 -22.29 -11.97 7.85
N TRP A 319 -22.19 -12.07 9.17
CA TRP A 319 -20.93 -12.18 9.92
C TRP A 319 -20.07 -13.41 9.56
N LEU A 320 -20.68 -14.51 9.11
CA LEU A 320 -19.99 -15.78 8.88
C LEU A 320 -19.21 -15.78 7.57
N LEU A 321 -19.90 -15.49 6.45
CA LEU A 321 -19.35 -15.59 5.10
C LEU A 321 -19.12 -14.22 4.45
N GLY A 322 -19.72 -13.18 5.01
CA GLY A 322 -19.79 -11.87 4.37
C GLY A 322 -20.77 -11.84 3.19
N ILE A 323 -20.79 -10.72 2.50
CA ILE A 323 -21.68 -10.45 1.35
C ILE A 323 -21.07 -10.82 0.00
N GLY A 324 -19.78 -11.16 -0.03
CA GLY A 324 -18.97 -11.25 -1.26
C GLY A 324 -18.14 -10.00 -1.50
N VAL A 325 -16.95 -10.18 -2.11
CA VAL A 325 -15.95 -9.12 -2.29
C VAL A 325 -16.27 -8.16 -3.44
N GLY A 326 -15.91 -6.90 -3.26
CA GLY A 326 -15.89 -5.90 -4.32
C GLY A 326 -16.83 -4.73 -4.10
N ASN A 327 -16.33 -3.54 -4.37
CA ASN A 327 -17.03 -2.29 -4.08
C ASN A 327 -18.36 -2.08 -4.82
N GLN A 328 -18.55 -2.67 -6.00
CA GLN A 328 -19.89 -2.65 -6.65
C GLN A 328 -20.87 -3.54 -5.89
N ASN A 329 -20.44 -4.75 -5.50
CA ASN A 329 -21.24 -5.66 -4.67
C ASN A 329 -21.56 -5.02 -3.31
N PHE A 330 -20.54 -4.41 -2.67
CA PHE A 330 -20.72 -3.68 -1.43
C PHE A 330 -21.80 -2.59 -1.56
N ARG A 331 -21.72 -1.74 -2.58
CA ARG A 331 -22.66 -0.64 -2.80
C ARG A 331 -24.12 -1.09 -2.92
N GLU A 332 -24.36 -2.12 -3.73
CA GLU A 332 -25.73 -2.62 -3.97
C GLU A 332 -26.35 -3.14 -2.66
N ILE A 333 -25.61 -3.94 -1.90
CA ILE A 333 -26.10 -4.49 -0.64
C ILE A 333 -26.17 -3.40 0.45
N TYR A 334 -25.17 -2.49 0.50
CA TYR A 334 -25.16 -1.36 1.42
C TYR A 334 -26.39 -0.46 1.26
N GLY A 335 -26.95 -0.35 0.05
CA GLY A 335 -28.19 0.37 -0.22
C GLY A 335 -29.37 -0.07 0.64
N LEU A 336 -29.38 -1.32 1.13
CA LEU A 336 -30.42 -1.86 2.03
C LEU A 336 -30.25 -1.42 3.49
N TYR A 337 -29.06 -0.97 3.88
CA TYR A 337 -28.67 -0.60 5.25
C TYR A 337 -28.39 0.88 5.42
N MET A 338 -28.20 1.61 4.31
CA MET A 338 -27.78 3.01 4.35
C MET A 338 -28.85 3.91 4.95
N LYS A 339 -28.43 4.93 5.67
CA LYS A 339 -29.27 6.06 6.00
C LYS A 339 -29.43 6.94 4.76
N THR A 340 -30.61 7.54 4.59
CA THR A 340 -30.92 8.42 3.45
C THR A 340 -29.85 9.51 3.27
N GLY A 341 -29.29 9.60 2.06
CA GLY A 341 -28.26 10.59 1.72
C GLY A 341 -26.81 10.16 1.99
N PHE A 342 -26.57 8.94 2.49
CA PHE A 342 -25.22 8.45 2.80
C PHE A 342 -24.82 7.25 1.92
N ASP A 343 -24.95 7.38 0.58
CA ASP A 343 -24.48 6.35 -0.37
C ASP A 343 -22.96 6.18 -0.29
N ALA A 344 -22.48 4.94 -0.20
CA ALA A 344 -21.07 4.63 -0.05
C ALA A 344 -20.63 3.44 -0.93
N LEU A 345 -19.40 3.53 -1.46
CA LEU A 345 -18.78 2.47 -2.27
C LEU A 345 -17.98 1.47 -1.44
N SER A 346 -17.85 1.71 -0.13
CA SER A 346 -17.04 0.90 0.78
C SER A 346 -17.28 1.30 2.23
N ALA A 347 -16.76 0.52 3.18
CA ALA A 347 -16.90 0.78 4.61
C ALA A 347 -15.98 1.90 5.16
N TYR A 348 -15.13 2.53 4.35
CA TYR A 348 -14.12 3.53 4.79
C TYR A 348 -13.20 3.05 5.93
N ASN A 349 -13.08 1.75 6.11
CA ASN A 349 -12.20 1.08 7.04
C ASN A 349 -11.85 -0.30 6.49
N ILE A 350 -10.56 -0.57 6.26
CA ILE A 350 -10.07 -1.81 5.64
C ILE A 350 -10.57 -3.05 6.39
N PHE A 351 -10.50 -3.03 7.72
CA PHE A 351 -10.83 -4.19 8.54
C PHE A 351 -12.33 -4.44 8.57
N LEU A 352 -13.12 -3.37 8.67
CA LEU A 352 -14.57 -3.46 8.60
C LEU A 352 -15.02 -3.92 7.20
N GLU A 353 -14.38 -3.43 6.14
CA GLU A 353 -14.68 -3.84 4.77
C GLU A 353 -14.39 -5.33 4.55
N ILE A 354 -13.22 -5.82 5.00
CA ILE A 354 -12.90 -7.26 4.95
C ILE A 354 -13.91 -8.09 5.75
N ALA A 355 -14.32 -7.61 6.93
CA ALA A 355 -15.32 -8.29 7.75
C ALA A 355 -16.69 -8.36 7.06
N VAL A 356 -17.15 -7.27 6.47
CA VAL A 356 -18.41 -7.18 5.73
C VAL A 356 -18.38 -8.03 4.46
N GLU A 357 -17.30 -7.91 3.68
CA GLU A 357 -17.18 -8.60 2.40
C GLU A 357 -16.94 -10.11 2.54
N SER A 358 -16.12 -10.54 3.53
CA SER A 358 -15.63 -11.92 3.60
C SER A 358 -15.84 -12.60 4.95
N GLY A 359 -16.51 -11.94 5.88
CA GLY A 359 -16.87 -12.48 7.20
C GLY A 359 -15.76 -12.40 8.25
N LEU A 360 -16.13 -12.79 9.49
CA LEU A 360 -15.27 -12.69 10.67
C LEU A 360 -13.95 -13.50 10.53
N PHE A 361 -14.04 -14.72 10.01
CA PHE A 361 -12.87 -15.59 9.90
C PHE A 361 -11.84 -15.07 8.89
N ALA A 362 -12.31 -14.42 7.81
CA ALA A 362 -11.42 -13.75 6.85
C ALA A 362 -10.71 -12.55 7.50
N LEU A 363 -11.42 -11.76 8.31
CA LEU A 363 -10.82 -10.69 9.10
C LEU A 363 -9.77 -11.24 10.07
N ILE A 364 -10.07 -12.30 10.83
CA ILE A 364 -9.12 -12.95 11.75
C ILE A 364 -7.88 -13.43 11.00
N ALA A 365 -8.05 -14.06 9.84
CA ALA A 365 -6.94 -14.53 9.02
C ALA A 365 -6.07 -13.38 8.51
N PHE A 366 -6.67 -12.29 8.01
CA PHE A 366 -5.94 -11.12 7.54
C PHE A 366 -5.19 -10.39 8.68
N VAL A 367 -5.83 -10.21 9.83
CA VAL A 367 -5.19 -9.62 11.02
C VAL A 367 -4.08 -10.52 11.56
N GLY A 368 -4.29 -11.84 11.62
CA GLY A 368 -3.27 -12.82 12.00
C GLY A 368 -2.04 -12.77 11.08
N PHE A 369 -2.26 -12.63 9.77
CA PHE A 369 -1.20 -12.39 8.80
C PHE A 369 -0.41 -11.13 9.13
N LEU A 370 -1.08 -9.99 9.32
CA LEU A 370 -0.42 -8.71 9.63
C LEU A 370 0.37 -8.78 10.93
N ILE A 371 -0.23 -9.28 12.02
CA ILE A 371 0.43 -9.39 13.33
C ILE A 371 1.69 -10.26 13.21
N THR A 372 1.61 -11.39 12.54
CA THR A 372 2.76 -12.30 12.39
C THR A 372 3.86 -11.65 11.55
N LEU A 373 3.52 -10.97 10.47
CA LEU A 373 4.48 -10.25 9.62
C LEU A 373 5.16 -9.12 10.40
N ILE A 374 4.39 -8.29 11.10
CA ILE A 374 4.91 -7.18 11.93
C ILE A 374 5.85 -7.71 13.02
N LYS A 375 5.39 -8.71 13.79
CA LYS A 375 6.21 -9.33 14.85
C LYS A 375 7.54 -9.85 14.34
N ASN A 376 7.53 -10.56 13.21
CA ASN A 376 8.74 -11.12 12.62
C ASN A 376 9.66 -10.00 12.10
N SER A 377 9.10 -8.97 11.45
CA SER A 377 9.86 -7.84 10.93
C SER A 377 10.52 -7.03 12.07
N VAL A 378 9.80 -6.73 13.13
CA VAL A 378 10.35 -6.04 14.31
C VAL A 378 11.46 -6.88 14.95
N LYS A 379 11.23 -8.20 15.15
CA LYS A 379 12.26 -9.09 15.71
C LYS A 379 13.53 -9.08 14.85
N PHE A 380 13.39 -9.12 13.52
CA PHE A 380 14.53 -9.06 12.60
C PHE A 380 15.25 -7.71 12.69
N ILE A 381 14.53 -6.59 12.61
CA ILE A 381 15.09 -5.23 12.68
C ILE A 381 15.91 -5.05 13.97
N LEU A 382 15.41 -5.56 15.10
CA LEU A 382 16.09 -5.42 16.38
C LEU A 382 17.36 -6.28 16.50
N LYS A 383 17.33 -7.49 15.93
CA LYS A 383 18.41 -8.50 16.11
C LYS A 383 19.46 -8.51 15.02
N SER A 384 19.10 -8.13 13.79
CA SER A 384 20.03 -8.23 12.66
C SER A 384 21.15 -7.17 12.73
N ALA A 385 22.36 -7.60 12.39
CA ALA A 385 23.54 -6.73 12.22
C ALA A 385 23.69 -6.23 10.78
N ASP A 386 23.01 -6.85 9.79
CA ASP A 386 23.09 -6.41 8.40
C ASP A 386 22.25 -5.13 8.18
N THR A 387 22.95 -4.01 8.14
CA THR A 387 22.34 -2.67 7.99
C THR A 387 21.46 -2.56 6.75
N LYS A 388 21.88 -3.14 5.60
CA LYS A 388 21.09 -3.02 4.36
C LYS A 388 19.78 -3.80 4.45
N SER A 389 19.84 -5.02 4.94
CA SER A 389 18.62 -5.82 5.18
C SER A 389 17.71 -5.19 6.22
N VAL A 390 18.28 -4.58 7.27
CA VAL A 390 17.47 -3.81 8.26
C VAL A 390 16.79 -2.63 7.60
N ILE A 391 17.47 -1.86 6.74
CA ILE A 391 16.87 -0.73 6.02
C ILE A 391 15.67 -1.22 5.16
N PHE A 392 15.84 -2.29 4.39
CA PHE A 392 14.77 -2.81 3.53
C PHE A 392 13.59 -3.35 4.35
N ALA A 393 13.86 -4.11 5.41
CA ALA A 393 12.82 -4.62 6.31
C ALA A 393 12.06 -3.47 7.01
N ALA A 394 12.77 -2.44 7.46
CA ALA A 394 12.18 -1.27 8.10
C ALA A 394 11.34 -0.44 7.12
N THR A 395 11.85 -0.18 5.92
CA THR A 395 11.11 0.52 4.85
C THR A 395 9.79 -0.19 4.56
N ALA A 396 9.85 -1.50 4.38
CA ALA A 396 8.67 -2.31 4.11
C ALA A 396 7.67 -2.29 5.28
N LEU A 397 8.15 -2.50 6.51
CA LEU A 397 7.29 -2.49 7.70
C LEU A 397 6.62 -1.15 7.92
N ILE A 398 7.37 -0.04 7.80
CA ILE A 398 6.85 1.32 7.96
C ILE A 398 5.75 1.61 6.95
N SER A 399 5.98 1.27 5.68
CA SER A 399 4.97 1.43 4.62
C SER A 399 3.70 0.63 4.91
N ILE A 400 3.83 -0.65 5.28
CA ILE A 400 2.70 -1.53 5.61
C ILE A 400 1.89 -0.97 6.79
N CYS A 401 2.55 -0.58 7.89
CA CYS A 401 1.88 -0.02 9.06
C CYS A 401 1.18 1.30 8.73
N ALA A 402 1.84 2.19 7.98
CA ALA A 402 1.27 3.48 7.60
C ALA A 402 0.02 3.32 6.71
N VAL A 403 0.04 2.41 5.74
CA VAL A 403 -1.11 2.08 4.89
C VAL A 403 -2.25 1.48 5.72
N CYS A 404 -1.96 0.56 6.65
CA CYS A 404 -2.98 -0.02 7.53
C CYS A 404 -3.64 1.03 8.43
N ILE A 405 -2.86 1.95 9.00
CA ILE A 405 -3.39 3.03 9.85
C ILE A 405 -4.20 4.04 9.02
N HIS A 406 -3.71 4.44 7.83
CA HIS A 406 -4.50 5.26 6.90
C HIS A 406 -5.83 4.58 6.55
N GLY A 407 -5.80 3.29 6.30
CA GLY A 407 -6.97 2.49 5.96
C GLY A 407 -7.97 2.25 7.09
N LEU A 408 -7.72 2.72 8.32
CA LEU A 408 -8.73 2.76 9.38
C LEU A 408 -9.80 3.84 9.13
N VAL A 409 -9.48 4.84 8.31
CA VAL A 409 -10.35 6.01 8.08
C VAL A 409 -10.59 6.30 6.59
N ASP A 410 -10.09 5.46 5.69
CA ASP A 410 -10.26 5.62 4.24
C ASP A 410 -10.26 4.28 3.50
N THR A 411 -10.81 4.26 2.29
CA THR A 411 -10.98 3.05 1.46
C THR A 411 -9.97 2.91 0.32
N VAL A 412 -9.08 3.88 0.15
CA VAL A 412 -8.15 3.90 -0.99
C VAL A 412 -7.17 2.72 -1.01
N PHE A 413 -7.08 1.96 0.09
CA PHE A 413 -6.31 0.71 0.16
C PHE A 413 -6.65 -0.25 -0.99
N PHE A 414 -7.92 -0.39 -1.36
CA PHE A 414 -8.36 -1.33 -2.40
C PHE A 414 -8.09 -0.83 -3.84
N ARG A 415 -7.44 0.32 -4.00
CA ARG A 415 -7.01 0.82 -5.31
C ARG A 415 -5.72 0.14 -5.79
N PRO A 416 -5.62 -0.23 -7.08
CA PRO A 416 -4.46 -0.95 -7.61
C PRO A 416 -3.13 -0.26 -7.31
N GLN A 417 -3.08 1.06 -7.42
CA GLN A 417 -1.88 1.85 -7.19
C GLN A 417 -1.30 1.62 -5.80
N ILE A 418 -2.16 1.52 -4.78
CA ILE A 418 -1.75 1.29 -3.39
C ILE A 418 -1.53 -0.21 -3.14
N GLN A 419 -2.38 -1.07 -3.67
CA GLN A 419 -2.28 -2.52 -3.52
C GLN A 419 -0.94 -3.05 -4.06
N PHE A 420 -0.51 -2.65 -5.25
CA PHE A 420 0.75 -3.12 -5.79
C PHE A 420 1.96 -2.65 -4.98
N VAL A 421 1.94 -1.43 -4.44
CA VAL A 421 2.98 -0.96 -3.51
C VAL A 421 2.94 -1.77 -2.20
N PHE A 422 1.76 -1.92 -1.59
CA PHE A 422 1.58 -2.67 -0.34
C PHE A 422 2.08 -4.11 -0.46
N TRP A 423 1.65 -4.86 -1.48
CA TRP A 423 2.07 -6.25 -1.67
C TRP A 423 3.55 -6.37 -2.05
N THR A 424 4.12 -5.36 -2.67
CA THR A 424 5.57 -5.30 -2.91
C THR A 424 6.32 -5.13 -1.59
N MET A 425 5.85 -4.26 -0.70
CA MET A 425 6.45 -4.12 0.63
C MET A 425 6.32 -5.41 1.45
N VAL A 426 5.18 -6.10 1.38
CA VAL A 426 5.01 -7.42 2.00
C VAL A 426 6.00 -8.45 1.42
N ALA A 427 6.20 -8.47 0.10
CA ALA A 427 7.16 -9.38 -0.55
C ALA A 427 8.61 -9.07 -0.17
N ILE A 428 8.99 -7.78 -0.04
CA ILE A 428 10.30 -7.36 0.44
C ILE A 428 10.51 -7.80 1.89
N ALA A 429 9.56 -7.48 2.79
CA ALA A 429 9.62 -7.91 4.19
C ALA A 429 9.77 -9.43 4.29
N ARG A 430 8.94 -10.18 3.57
CA ARG A 430 9.00 -11.65 3.53
C ARG A 430 10.38 -12.16 3.08
N THR A 431 10.94 -11.55 2.04
CA THR A 431 12.21 -12.01 1.47
C THR A 431 13.41 -11.76 2.39
N ILE A 432 13.35 -10.71 3.19
CA ILE A 432 14.42 -10.30 4.10
C ILE A 432 14.31 -10.97 5.47
N VAL A 433 13.07 -11.04 6.01
CA VAL A 433 12.84 -11.36 7.43
C VAL A 433 12.76 -12.86 7.70
N VAL A 434 12.41 -13.64 6.69
CA VAL A 434 12.03 -15.05 6.86
C VAL A 434 13.07 -15.98 6.21
N GLU A 435 14.29 -15.88 6.67
CA GLU A 435 15.32 -16.92 6.44
C GLU A 435 15.31 -17.99 7.52
#